data_9f9ee06e393c550b4530bc9c825b02cc
#
_entry.id   9f9ee06e393c550b4530bc9c825b02cc
#
_cell.length_a   1.000
_cell.length_b   1.000
_cell.length_c   1.000
_cell.angle_alpha   90.00
_cell.angle_beta   90.00
_cell.angle_gamma   90.00
#
_symmetry.space_group_name_H-M   'P 1'
#
loop_
_entity.id
_entity.type
_entity.pdbx_description
1 polymer ?
#
loop_
_entity_poly.entity_id
_entity_poly.type
_entity_poly.pdbx_seq_one_letter_code
_entity_poly.pdbx_strand_id
1 'polypeptide(L)'
;MARFLRAAAAVAAVCAFQGPVFAAEMKTAIGPGEGVVDIVAWPGYIERGATDKNFDWVTDFEAKTGCQVRVKTAGTSDEMVALMNEGGFDLVTASGDASLRLISGKRVQPINIDLVPSWSKIDPRLQNARWHTVDGVHYGVPYQWGFNVLMYNTEAFKGTAPTSWKVVFEETTLPDGKSNKGRVQAFDGPIYIADAALYLKAHRPELGIKDPYELNEDQYKAALDLLRG
;
A
#
# COMPACT_ATOMS: atom_id res chain seq x y z
N MET A 1 68.88 -24.33 -0.30
CA MET A 1 68.44 -23.31 -1.28
C MET A 1 66.95 -23.48 -1.52
N ALA A 2 66.10 -22.75 -0.79
CA ALA A 2 64.66 -22.80 -0.91
C ALA A 2 64.15 -21.52 -1.57
N ARG A 3 63.51 -21.65 -2.74
CA ARG A 3 62.90 -20.54 -3.49
C ARG A 3 61.47 -20.39 -3.02
N PHE A 4 61.17 -19.27 -2.37
CA PHE A 4 59.79 -18.84 -2.05
C PHE A 4 59.18 -18.21 -3.30
N LEU A 5 58.13 -18.82 -3.86
CA LEU A 5 57.21 -18.18 -4.80
C LEU A 5 56.22 -17.33 -4.02
N ARG A 6 56.20 -16.02 -4.27
CA ARG A 6 55.15 -15.10 -3.84
C ARG A 6 54.06 -15.11 -4.89
N ALA A 7 52.88 -15.61 -4.53
CA ALA A 7 51.69 -15.45 -5.33
C ALA A 7 51.04 -14.09 -4.97
N ALA A 8 50.98 -13.19 -5.94
CA ALA A 8 50.24 -11.93 -5.84
C ALA A 8 48.80 -12.19 -6.22
N ALA A 9 47.87 -12.08 -5.24
CA ALA A 9 46.45 -12.13 -5.50
C ALA A 9 45.99 -10.73 -6.00
N ALA A 10 45.56 -10.64 -7.25
CA ALA A 10 44.94 -9.46 -7.80
C ALA A 10 43.48 -9.43 -7.34
N VAL A 11 43.12 -8.49 -6.45
CA VAL A 11 41.74 -8.18 -6.08
C VAL A 11 41.15 -7.29 -7.18
N ALA A 12 40.31 -7.86 -8.03
CA ALA A 12 39.54 -7.11 -9.00
C ALA A 12 38.41 -6.38 -8.25
N ALA A 13 38.54 -5.06 -8.08
CA ALA A 13 37.45 -4.20 -7.59
C ALA A 13 36.37 -4.10 -8.69
N VAL A 14 35.25 -4.78 -8.47
CA VAL A 14 34.05 -4.58 -9.29
C VAL A 14 33.43 -3.24 -8.85
N CYS A 15 33.78 -2.17 -9.55
CA CYS A 15 33.02 -0.91 -9.46
C CYS A 15 31.66 -1.12 -10.11
N ALA A 16 30.64 -1.34 -9.29
CA ALA A 16 29.26 -1.25 -9.71
C ALA A 16 29.00 0.20 -10.13
N PHE A 17 28.92 0.45 -11.42
CA PHE A 17 28.42 1.71 -11.97
C PHE A 17 26.92 1.82 -11.61
N GLN A 18 26.62 2.48 -10.51
CA GLN A 18 25.29 3.01 -10.28
C GLN A 18 25.16 4.23 -11.20
N GLY A 19 24.58 4.03 -12.38
CA GLY A 19 24.18 5.14 -13.24
C GLY A 19 23.21 6.06 -12.48
N PRO A 20 23.16 7.35 -12.81
CA PRO A 20 22.21 8.27 -12.18
C PRO A 20 20.79 7.74 -12.40
N VAL A 21 20.07 7.49 -11.31
CA VAL A 21 18.62 7.19 -11.35
C VAL A 21 17.95 8.50 -11.75
N PHE A 22 17.74 8.70 -13.05
CA PHE A 22 16.89 9.77 -13.52
C PHE A 22 15.48 9.54 -12.98
N ALA A 23 14.88 10.55 -12.36
CA ALA A 23 13.46 10.55 -12.13
C ALA A 23 12.79 10.36 -13.49
N ALA A 24 11.94 9.34 -13.64
CA ALA A 24 11.24 9.11 -14.90
C ALA A 24 10.43 10.35 -15.25
N GLU A 25 10.63 10.87 -16.48
CA GLU A 25 9.86 12.01 -16.96
C GLU A 25 8.41 11.59 -17.18
N MET A 26 7.49 12.48 -16.80
CA MET A 26 6.06 12.29 -17.05
C MET A 26 5.80 12.20 -18.56
N LYS A 27 5.09 11.16 -18.99
CA LYS A 27 4.71 10.98 -20.39
C LYS A 27 3.76 12.09 -20.84
N THR A 28 4.03 12.65 -22.02
CA THR A 28 3.18 13.70 -22.63
C THR A 28 2.24 13.16 -23.71
N ALA A 29 2.44 11.91 -24.13
CA ALA A 29 1.61 11.23 -25.11
C ALA A 29 1.61 9.71 -24.86
N ILE A 30 0.53 9.05 -25.27
CA ILE A 30 0.41 7.60 -25.31
C ILE A 30 1.21 7.11 -26.53
N GLY A 31 2.23 6.30 -26.29
CA GLY A 31 3.01 5.64 -27.35
C GLY A 31 2.32 4.41 -27.91
N PRO A 32 2.96 3.69 -28.84
CA PRO A 32 2.51 2.38 -29.27
C PRO A 32 2.53 1.42 -28.06
N GLY A 33 1.46 0.63 -27.93
CA GLY A 33 1.37 -0.36 -26.87
C GLY A 33 2.32 -1.54 -27.10
N GLU A 34 2.79 -2.16 -26.03
CA GLU A 34 3.62 -3.37 -26.06
C GLU A 34 2.80 -4.63 -26.29
N GLY A 35 1.47 -4.52 -26.22
CA GLY A 35 0.53 -5.62 -26.38
C GLY A 35 0.31 -6.44 -25.11
N VAL A 36 0.90 -6.06 -24.00
CA VAL A 36 0.75 -6.72 -22.69
C VAL A 36 0.85 -5.69 -21.56
N VAL A 37 0.19 -5.96 -20.45
CA VAL A 37 0.34 -5.23 -19.19
C VAL A 37 0.44 -6.22 -18.03
N ASP A 38 1.51 -6.10 -17.25
CA ASP A 38 1.79 -6.93 -16.07
C ASP A 38 1.38 -6.19 -14.80
N ILE A 39 0.44 -6.74 -14.04
CA ILE A 39 -0.18 -6.09 -12.88
C ILE A 39 0.04 -6.90 -11.62
N VAL A 40 0.54 -6.28 -10.56
CA VAL A 40 0.45 -6.81 -9.19
C VAL A 40 -0.86 -6.33 -8.58
N ALA A 41 -1.70 -7.26 -8.13
CA ALA A 41 -3.02 -6.91 -7.62
C ALA A 41 -3.46 -7.74 -6.42
N TRP A 42 -4.35 -7.16 -5.61
CA TRP A 42 -5.12 -7.92 -4.64
C TRP A 42 -5.97 -8.99 -5.35
N PRO A 43 -6.18 -10.17 -4.73
CA PRO A 43 -7.19 -11.12 -5.23
C PRO A 43 -8.54 -10.41 -5.39
N GLY A 44 -9.20 -10.60 -6.54
CA GLY A 44 -10.50 -9.98 -6.82
C GLY A 44 -10.46 -8.53 -7.34
N TYR A 45 -9.27 -7.92 -7.48
CA TYR A 45 -9.16 -6.53 -7.96
C TYR A 45 -9.05 -6.42 -9.49
N ILE A 46 -8.59 -7.45 -10.15
CA ILE A 46 -8.53 -7.53 -11.63
C ILE A 46 -9.28 -8.78 -12.06
N GLU A 47 -10.57 -8.63 -12.34
CA GLU A 47 -11.47 -9.74 -12.53
C GLU A 47 -11.71 -10.07 -14.01
N ARG A 48 -11.60 -11.37 -14.31
CA ARG A 48 -11.80 -11.98 -15.62
C ARG A 48 -12.99 -12.96 -15.61
N GLY A 49 -13.92 -12.79 -14.69
CA GLY A 49 -15.07 -13.69 -14.56
C GLY A 49 -14.72 -15.10 -14.05
N ALA A 50 -13.55 -15.28 -13.42
CA ALA A 50 -13.10 -16.58 -12.93
C ALA A 50 -13.93 -17.07 -11.74
N THR A 51 -14.30 -16.17 -10.83
CA THR A 51 -15.10 -16.45 -9.65
C THR A 51 -16.60 -16.30 -9.94
N ASP A 52 -16.97 -15.21 -10.62
CA ASP A 52 -18.33 -14.93 -11.06
C ASP A 52 -18.28 -14.28 -12.44
N LYS A 53 -18.95 -14.89 -13.40
CA LYS A 53 -18.98 -14.42 -14.80
C LYS A 53 -19.61 -13.04 -15.01
N ASN A 54 -20.34 -12.55 -14.01
CA ASN A 54 -20.88 -11.18 -14.03
C ASN A 54 -19.82 -10.11 -13.71
N PHE A 55 -18.67 -10.52 -13.20
CA PHE A 55 -17.54 -9.66 -12.89
C PHE A 55 -16.38 -9.95 -13.84
N ASP A 56 -16.48 -9.48 -15.06
CA ASP A 56 -15.43 -9.55 -16.07
C ASP A 56 -15.31 -8.20 -16.78
N TRP A 57 -14.28 -7.46 -16.47
CA TRP A 57 -13.93 -6.24 -17.19
C TRP A 57 -12.62 -6.35 -17.97
N VAL A 58 -11.87 -7.44 -17.77
CA VAL A 58 -10.59 -7.69 -18.43
C VAL A 58 -10.79 -8.17 -19.86
N THR A 59 -11.70 -9.11 -20.09
CA THR A 59 -11.95 -9.69 -21.43
C THR A 59 -12.37 -8.61 -22.43
N ASP A 60 -13.24 -7.70 -22.02
CA ASP A 60 -13.67 -6.58 -22.85
C ASP A 60 -12.53 -5.60 -23.16
N PHE A 61 -11.65 -5.35 -22.18
CA PHE A 61 -10.48 -4.50 -22.37
C PHE A 61 -9.51 -5.13 -23.39
N GLU A 62 -9.18 -6.41 -23.23
CA GLU A 62 -8.30 -7.14 -24.14
C GLU A 62 -8.87 -7.16 -25.57
N ALA A 63 -10.16 -7.42 -25.73
CA ALA A 63 -10.82 -7.44 -27.02
C ALA A 63 -10.79 -6.08 -27.74
N LYS A 64 -10.91 -4.99 -26.98
CA LYS A 64 -10.94 -3.62 -27.52
C LYS A 64 -9.56 -3.06 -27.83
N THR A 65 -8.55 -3.46 -27.08
CA THR A 65 -7.21 -2.85 -27.14
C THR A 65 -6.16 -3.76 -27.78
N GLY A 66 -6.38 -5.07 -27.80
CA GLY A 66 -5.37 -6.07 -28.15
C GLY A 66 -4.28 -6.25 -27.09
N CYS A 67 -4.41 -5.55 -25.94
CA CYS A 67 -3.43 -5.60 -24.85
C CYS A 67 -3.80 -6.73 -23.89
N GLN A 68 -2.94 -7.72 -23.73
CA GLN A 68 -3.13 -8.84 -22.80
C GLN A 68 -2.87 -8.38 -21.35
N VAL A 69 -3.75 -8.75 -20.44
CA VAL A 69 -3.62 -8.47 -19.01
C VAL A 69 -3.09 -9.69 -18.28
N ARG A 70 -1.91 -9.58 -17.68
CA ARG A 70 -1.32 -10.61 -16.83
C ARG A 70 -1.33 -10.14 -15.39
N VAL A 71 -1.81 -10.97 -14.47
CA VAL A 71 -1.97 -10.59 -13.07
C VAL A 71 -1.16 -11.50 -12.16
N LYS A 72 -0.32 -10.90 -11.34
CA LYS A 72 0.31 -11.51 -10.18
C LYS A 72 -0.46 -11.09 -8.95
N THR A 73 -1.13 -12.02 -8.28
CA THR A 73 -1.81 -11.71 -7.02
C THR A 73 -0.83 -11.63 -5.86
N ALA A 74 -1.06 -10.69 -4.96
CA ALA A 74 -0.35 -10.52 -3.70
C ALA A 74 -1.35 -10.31 -2.55
N GLY A 75 -1.08 -10.92 -1.42
CA GLY A 75 -1.99 -10.92 -0.26
C GLY A 75 -1.83 -9.73 0.67
N THR A 76 -0.71 -8.98 0.58
CA THR A 76 -0.41 -7.83 1.43
C THR A 76 0.23 -6.70 0.64
N SER A 77 0.06 -5.45 1.12
CA SER A 77 0.74 -4.29 0.55
C SER A 77 2.27 -4.41 0.61
N ASP A 78 2.80 -5.05 1.65
CA ASP A 78 4.25 -5.28 1.79
C ASP A 78 4.79 -6.24 0.71
N GLU A 79 4.06 -7.31 0.40
CA GLU A 79 4.38 -8.19 -0.72
C GLU A 79 4.34 -7.44 -2.06
N MET A 80 3.35 -6.56 -2.26
CA MET A 80 3.27 -5.72 -3.45
C MET A 80 4.46 -4.78 -3.59
N VAL A 81 4.88 -4.13 -2.50
CA VAL A 81 6.07 -3.28 -2.49
C VAL A 81 7.33 -4.10 -2.81
N ALA A 82 7.46 -5.30 -2.26
CA ALA A 82 8.58 -6.19 -2.55
C ALA A 82 8.63 -6.57 -4.05
N LEU A 83 7.51 -7.01 -4.62
CA LEU A 83 7.40 -7.34 -6.05
C LEU A 83 7.73 -6.16 -6.95
N MET A 84 7.22 -4.96 -6.63
CA MET A 84 7.56 -3.75 -7.39
C MET A 84 9.05 -3.36 -7.27
N ASN A 85 9.71 -3.72 -6.16
CA ASN A 85 11.14 -3.53 -6.00
C ASN A 85 11.97 -4.52 -6.84
N GLU A 86 11.48 -5.75 -7.02
CA GLU A 86 12.07 -6.75 -7.91
C GLU A 86 11.94 -6.32 -9.39
N GLY A 87 10.86 -5.62 -9.72
CA GLY A 87 10.57 -5.13 -11.06
C GLY A 87 9.84 -6.15 -11.94
N GLY A 88 9.64 -5.78 -13.22
CA GLY A 88 8.93 -6.63 -14.19
C GLY A 88 7.41 -6.50 -14.14
N PHE A 89 6.90 -5.45 -13.51
CA PHE A 89 5.48 -5.11 -13.47
C PHE A 89 5.25 -3.65 -13.88
N ASP A 90 4.15 -3.42 -14.59
CA ASP A 90 3.76 -2.11 -15.09
C ASP A 90 2.86 -1.35 -14.11
N LEU A 91 1.99 -2.10 -13.41
CA LEU A 91 0.99 -1.53 -12.51
C LEU A 91 0.93 -2.32 -11.19
N VAL A 92 0.48 -1.63 -10.15
CA VAL A 92 0.19 -2.23 -8.84
C VAL A 92 -1.07 -1.62 -8.23
N THR A 93 -1.94 -2.45 -7.65
CA THR A 93 -3.09 -1.98 -6.85
C THR A 93 -2.66 -1.90 -5.39
N ALA A 94 -1.99 -0.83 -5.01
CA ALA A 94 -1.45 -0.68 -3.67
C ALA A 94 -2.38 0.15 -2.76
N SER A 95 -2.33 -0.10 -1.45
CA SER A 95 -2.93 0.78 -0.45
C SER A 95 -2.21 2.13 -0.39
N GLY A 96 -2.85 3.14 0.21
CA GLY A 96 -2.32 4.50 0.23
C GLY A 96 -0.93 4.63 0.87
N ASP A 97 -0.68 3.91 1.97
CA ASP A 97 0.62 3.85 2.62
C ASP A 97 1.70 3.20 1.74
N ALA A 98 1.36 2.10 1.06
CA ALA A 98 2.26 1.46 0.12
C ALA A 98 2.53 2.33 -1.11
N SER A 99 1.54 3.08 -1.60
CA SER A 99 1.73 4.05 -2.68
C SER A 99 2.78 5.10 -2.31
N LEU A 100 2.72 5.67 -1.11
CA LEU A 100 3.72 6.63 -0.63
C LEU A 100 5.13 6.02 -0.54
N ARG A 101 5.24 4.78 -0.10
CA ARG A 101 6.52 4.04 -0.06
C ARG A 101 7.09 3.83 -1.45
N LEU A 102 6.26 3.47 -2.43
CA LEU A 102 6.68 3.28 -3.83
C LEU A 102 7.09 4.61 -4.48
N ILE A 103 6.38 5.70 -4.19
CA ILE A 103 6.75 7.06 -4.65
C ILE A 103 8.10 7.47 -4.06
N SER A 104 8.25 7.38 -2.75
CA SER A 104 9.49 7.72 -2.05
C SER A 104 10.66 6.86 -2.50
N GLY A 105 10.42 5.57 -2.73
CA GLY A 105 11.39 4.61 -3.26
C GLY A 105 11.66 4.76 -4.76
N LYS A 106 11.00 5.69 -5.48
CA LYS A 106 11.12 5.89 -6.93
C LYS A 106 10.83 4.62 -7.74
N ARG A 107 9.83 3.84 -7.30
CA ARG A 107 9.39 2.61 -7.95
C ARG A 107 8.18 2.80 -8.84
N VAL A 108 7.60 3.98 -8.80
CA VAL A 108 6.53 4.43 -9.69
C VAL A 108 6.91 5.76 -10.32
N GLN A 109 6.35 6.03 -11.49
CA GLN A 109 6.62 7.23 -12.27
C GLN A 109 5.44 8.21 -12.19
N PRO A 110 5.67 9.50 -12.45
CA PRO A 110 4.60 10.48 -12.60
C PRO A 110 3.60 10.09 -13.69
N ILE A 111 2.32 10.34 -13.44
CA ILE A 111 1.23 10.10 -14.37
C ILE A 111 0.71 11.45 -14.90
N ASN A 112 0.60 11.56 -16.22
CA ASN A 112 -0.12 12.65 -16.85
C ASN A 112 -1.62 12.33 -16.86
N ILE A 113 -2.37 12.99 -15.98
CA ILE A 113 -3.81 12.77 -15.84
C ILE A 113 -4.62 13.18 -17.07
N ASP A 114 -4.09 14.09 -17.91
CA ASP A 114 -4.73 14.48 -19.16
C ASP A 114 -4.78 13.33 -20.18
N LEU A 115 -3.92 12.33 -20.00
CA LEU A 115 -3.91 11.09 -20.79
C LEU A 115 -4.84 10.00 -20.23
N VAL A 116 -5.56 10.29 -19.13
CA VAL A 116 -6.50 9.37 -18.48
C VAL A 116 -7.93 9.82 -18.72
N PRO A 117 -8.63 9.32 -19.77
CA PRO A 117 -9.95 9.85 -20.17
C PRO A 117 -11.03 9.75 -19.07
N SER A 118 -10.88 8.78 -18.16
CA SER A 118 -11.81 8.56 -17.05
C SER A 118 -11.49 9.40 -15.81
N TRP A 119 -10.40 10.21 -15.80
CA TRP A 119 -10.03 11.00 -14.63
C TRP A 119 -11.16 11.90 -14.12
N SER A 120 -11.89 12.55 -15.02
CA SER A 120 -13.01 13.42 -14.68
C SER A 120 -14.22 12.70 -14.05
N LYS A 121 -14.27 11.37 -14.14
CA LYS A 121 -15.32 10.53 -13.54
C LYS A 121 -15.00 10.12 -12.11
N ILE A 122 -13.76 10.33 -11.66
CA ILE A 122 -13.34 10.03 -10.30
C ILE A 122 -13.95 11.07 -9.36
N ASP A 123 -14.38 10.60 -8.18
CA ASP A 123 -14.89 11.51 -7.14
C ASP A 123 -13.85 12.60 -6.83
N PRO A 124 -14.21 13.89 -6.89
CA PRO A 124 -13.26 15.00 -6.66
C PRO A 124 -12.48 14.91 -5.35
N ARG A 125 -13.06 14.28 -4.32
CA ARG A 125 -12.38 14.07 -3.02
C ARG A 125 -11.17 13.12 -3.12
N LEU A 126 -11.14 12.27 -4.15
CA LEU A 126 -10.09 11.27 -4.37
C LEU A 126 -9.07 11.72 -5.41
N GLN A 127 -9.42 12.65 -6.32
CA GLN A 127 -8.55 13.02 -7.44
C GLN A 127 -7.18 13.54 -7.02
N ASN A 128 -7.10 14.29 -5.89
CA ASN A 128 -5.86 14.88 -5.39
C ASN A 128 -5.49 14.35 -4.00
N ALA A 129 -5.87 13.11 -3.71
CA ALA A 129 -5.57 12.53 -2.42
C ALA A 129 -4.06 12.36 -2.22
N ARG A 130 -3.56 12.73 -1.04
CA ARG A 130 -2.13 12.83 -0.71
C ARG A 130 -1.35 11.52 -0.80
N TRP A 131 -2.01 10.38 -0.75
CA TRP A 131 -1.35 9.07 -0.89
C TRP A 131 -0.97 8.69 -2.32
N HIS A 132 -1.39 9.44 -3.31
CA HIS A 132 -0.97 9.26 -4.70
C HIS A 132 -0.62 10.59 -5.41
N THR A 133 -0.75 11.73 -4.71
CA THR A 133 -0.38 13.05 -5.21
C THR A 133 0.61 13.69 -4.25
N VAL A 134 1.85 13.86 -4.70
CA VAL A 134 2.94 14.41 -3.91
C VAL A 134 3.48 15.64 -4.63
N ASP A 135 3.59 16.77 -3.94
CA ASP A 135 4.04 18.06 -4.49
C ASP A 135 3.29 18.47 -5.77
N GLY A 136 1.99 18.18 -5.83
CA GLY A 136 1.13 18.47 -6.98
C GLY A 136 1.31 17.52 -8.18
N VAL A 137 2.16 16.50 -8.05
CA VAL A 137 2.40 15.49 -9.08
C VAL A 137 1.63 14.21 -8.77
N HIS A 138 0.88 13.70 -9.75
CA HIS A 138 0.12 12.46 -9.63
C HIS A 138 1.01 11.26 -9.96
N TYR A 139 0.93 10.20 -9.14
CA TYR A 139 1.64 8.93 -9.30
C TYR A 139 0.71 7.73 -9.38
N GLY A 140 -0.58 7.94 -9.18
CA GLY A 140 -1.58 6.89 -9.20
C GLY A 140 -2.95 7.41 -9.58
N VAL A 141 -3.80 6.49 -10.00
CA VAL A 141 -5.22 6.74 -10.27
C VAL A 141 -6.01 6.04 -9.18
N PRO A 142 -6.90 6.74 -8.45
CA PRO A 142 -7.78 6.10 -7.47
C PRO A 142 -8.64 5.05 -8.16
N TYR A 143 -8.52 3.81 -7.72
CA TYR A 143 -9.20 2.67 -8.32
C TYR A 143 -10.35 2.18 -7.44
N GLN A 144 -10.07 1.99 -6.16
CA GLN A 144 -11.05 1.65 -5.14
C GLN A 144 -10.75 2.45 -3.87
N TRP A 145 -11.74 2.54 -3.00
CA TRP A 145 -11.58 3.11 -1.68
C TRP A 145 -12.41 2.34 -0.67
N GLY A 146 -11.99 2.39 0.57
CA GLY A 146 -12.69 1.78 1.69
C GLY A 146 -12.19 2.40 2.99
N PHE A 147 -12.77 1.98 4.08
CA PHE A 147 -12.38 2.37 5.42
C PHE A 147 -12.21 1.12 6.28
N ASN A 148 -11.35 1.22 7.29
CA ASN A 148 -11.22 0.17 8.28
C ASN A 148 -12.48 0.14 9.14
N VAL A 149 -12.97 -1.07 9.40
CA VAL A 149 -14.18 -1.28 10.18
C VAL A 149 -13.86 -2.12 11.42
N LEU A 150 -14.61 -1.88 12.46
CA LEU A 150 -14.58 -2.70 13.65
C LEU A 150 -15.47 -3.95 13.43
N MET A 151 -14.82 -5.10 13.33
CA MET A 151 -15.51 -6.40 13.31
C MET A 151 -15.56 -6.98 14.72
N TYR A 152 -16.67 -7.54 15.12
CA TYR A 152 -16.84 -8.10 16.46
C TYR A 152 -17.57 -9.44 16.45
N ASN A 153 -17.26 -10.29 17.44
CA ASN A 153 -17.96 -11.54 17.64
C ASN A 153 -19.30 -11.26 18.40
N THR A 154 -20.41 -11.57 17.74
CA THR A 154 -21.75 -11.32 18.29
C THR A 154 -22.04 -12.09 19.58
N GLU A 155 -21.42 -13.25 19.79
CA GLU A 155 -21.58 -14.03 21.03
C GLU A 155 -20.85 -13.34 22.20
N ALA A 156 -19.66 -12.79 21.98
CA ALA A 156 -18.94 -12.05 23.02
C ALA A 156 -19.64 -10.75 23.39
N PHE A 157 -20.30 -10.12 22.44
CA PHE A 157 -21.03 -8.87 22.62
C PHE A 157 -22.55 -9.08 22.92
N LYS A 158 -23.01 -10.33 22.97
CA LYS A 158 -24.42 -10.68 23.28
C LYS A 158 -25.44 -9.89 22.45
N GLY A 159 -25.11 -9.71 21.15
CA GLY A 159 -25.97 -8.98 20.22
C GLY A 159 -25.89 -7.46 20.31
N THR A 160 -25.11 -6.88 21.23
CA THR A 160 -24.91 -5.42 21.33
C THR A 160 -23.62 -5.02 20.65
N ALA A 161 -23.72 -4.28 19.55
CA ALA A 161 -22.53 -3.83 18.81
C ALA A 161 -21.66 -2.88 19.67
N PRO A 162 -20.31 -2.97 19.60
CA PRO A 162 -19.45 -1.98 20.21
C PRO A 162 -19.63 -0.63 19.51
N THR A 163 -19.62 0.44 20.27
CA THR A 163 -19.83 1.82 19.79
C THR A 163 -18.54 2.63 19.73
N SER A 164 -17.42 2.03 20.11
CA SER A 164 -16.13 2.71 20.19
C SER A 164 -14.99 1.75 19.91
N TRP A 165 -13.94 2.25 19.27
CA TRP A 165 -12.64 1.59 19.09
C TRP A 165 -11.91 1.32 20.41
N LYS A 166 -12.40 1.85 21.52
CA LYS A 166 -11.90 1.56 22.86
C LYS A 166 -11.76 0.06 23.14
N VAL A 167 -12.71 -0.75 22.62
CA VAL A 167 -12.66 -2.22 22.76
C VAL A 167 -11.47 -2.88 22.08
N VAL A 168 -10.77 -2.17 21.19
CA VAL A 168 -9.54 -2.65 20.54
C VAL A 168 -8.31 -2.13 21.28
N PHE A 169 -8.31 -0.87 21.70
CA PHE A 169 -7.10 -0.17 22.17
C PHE A 169 -6.99 -0.08 23.70
N GLU A 170 -8.02 -0.47 24.46
CA GLU A 170 -7.96 -0.46 25.92
C GLU A 170 -8.42 -1.79 26.49
N GLU A 171 -7.79 -2.23 27.57
CA GLU A 171 -8.28 -3.40 28.30
C GLU A 171 -9.65 -3.08 28.95
N THR A 172 -10.66 -3.86 28.62
CA THR A 172 -12.02 -3.67 29.11
C THR A 172 -12.75 -5.02 29.27
N THR A 173 -13.78 -5.05 30.11
CA THR A 173 -14.65 -6.19 30.22
C THR A 173 -15.74 -6.14 29.14
N LEU A 174 -15.81 -7.19 28.33
CA LEU A 174 -16.83 -7.34 27.30
C LEU A 174 -18.21 -7.73 27.87
N PRO A 175 -19.28 -7.59 27.10
CA PRO A 175 -20.63 -7.97 27.56
C PRO A 175 -20.80 -9.43 27.96
N ASP A 176 -19.92 -10.33 27.54
CA ASP A 176 -19.86 -11.72 27.98
C ASP A 176 -19.26 -11.90 29.39
N GLY A 177 -18.81 -10.83 30.02
CA GLY A 177 -18.22 -10.80 31.36
C GLY A 177 -16.71 -11.12 31.39
N LYS A 178 -16.05 -11.25 30.25
CA LYS A 178 -14.60 -11.56 30.16
C LYS A 178 -13.83 -10.35 29.69
N SER A 179 -12.51 -10.27 30.04
CA SER A 179 -11.60 -9.27 29.49
C SER A 179 -11.45 -9.46 27.98
N ASN A 180 -11.27 -8.35 27.25
CA ASN A 180 -10.88 -8.38 25.84
C ASN A 180 -9.41 -8.72 25.65
N LYS A 181 -8.58 -8.77 26.68
CA LYS A 181 -7.15 -9.08 26.59
C LYS A 181 -6.89 -10.44 25.94
N GLY A 182 -6.06 -10.44 24.89
CA GLY A 182 -5.78 -11.63 24.07
C GLY A 182 -6.96 -12.07 23.18
N ARG A 183 -8.01 -11.25 23.06
CA ARG A 183 -9.22 -11.52 22.27
C ARG A 183 -9.46 -10.46 21.19
N VAL A 184 -8.59 -9.48 21.11
CA VAL A 184 -8.61 -8.46 20.07
C VAL A 184 -7.45 -8.70 19.11
N GLN A 185 -7.65 -8.31 17.87
CA GLN A 185 -6.66 -8.42 16.83
C GLN A 185 -6.69 -7.14 15.99
N ALA A 186 -5.54 -6.49 15.87
CA ALA A 186 -5.28 -5.55 14.78
C ALA A 186 -4.61 -6.31 13.64
N PHE A 187 -4.83 -5.87 12.41
CA PHE A 187 -4.15 -6.45 11.28
C PHE A 187 -2.66 -6.07 11.30
N ASP A 188 -1.80 -6.98 10.88
CA ASP A 188 -0.35 -6.74 10.79
C ASP A 188 -0.02 -5.94 9.53
N GLY A 189 0.10 -4.64 9.69
CA GLY A 189 0.45 -3.75 8.59
C GLY A 189 0.67 -2.30 9.04
N PRO A 190 1.54 -1.54 8.37
CA PRO A 190 1.91 -0.17 8.77
C PRO A 190 0.72 0.79 8.87
N ILE A 191 -0.33 0.59 8.08
CA ILE A 191 -1.52 1.46 8.09
C ILE A 191 -2.22 1.48 9.45
N TYR A 192 -2.12 0.41 10.23
CA TYR A 192 -2.74 0.32 11.56
C TYR A 192 -2.03 1.15 12.62
N ILE A 193 -0.80 1.58 12.36
CA ILE A 193 -0.12 2.60 13.17
C ILE A 193 -0.88 3.93 13.06
N ALA A 194 -1.38 4.25 11.86
CA ALA A 194 -2.21 5.43 11.66
C ALA A 194 -3.58 5.31 12.37
N ASP A 195 -4.19 4.12 12.43
CA ASP A 195 -5.42 3.89 13.20
C ASP A 195 -5.19 4.10 14.71
N ALA A 196 -4.08 3.57 15.25
CA ALA A 196 -3.67 3.81 16.63
C ALA A 196 -3.41 5.29 16.89
N ALA A 197 -2.72 5.97 15.97
CA ALA A 197 -2.46 7.41 16.06
C ALA A 197 -3.76 8.23 15.99
N LEU A 198 -4.74 7.82 15.18
CA LEU A 198 -6.05 8.45 15.11
C LEU A 198 -6.80 8.29 16.44
N TYR A 199 -6.73 7.11 17.05
CA TYR A 199 -7.29 6.87 18.38
C TYR A 199 -6.62 7.78 19.42
N LEU A 200 -5.29 7.83 19.45
CA LEU A 200 -4.52 8.70 20.34
C LEU A 200 -4.82 10.19 20.12
N LYS A 201 -4.99 10.62 18.88
CA LYS A 201 -5.40 11.99 18.58
C LYS A 201 -6.68 12.41 19.30
N ALA A 202 -7.63 11.48 19.42
CA ALA A 202 -8.91 11.74 20.07
C ALA A 202 -8.84 11.61 21.61
N HIS A 203 -7.97 10.74 22.15
CA HIS A 203 -7.95 10.36 23.57
C HIS A 203 -6.72 10.89 24.33
N ARG A 204 -5.68 11.33 23.61
CA ARG A 204 -4.41 11.87 24.14
C ARG A 204 -4.04 13.16 23.42
N PRO A 205 -4.87 14.23 23.55
CA PRO A 205 -4.66 15.50 22.81
C PRO A 205 -3.32 16.16 23.12
N GLU A 206 -2.71 15.87 24.27
CA GLU A 206 -1.38 16.36 24.65
C GLU A 206 -0.26 15.88 23.72
N LEU A 207 -0.47 14.79 22.97
CA LEU A 207 0.49 14.32 21.97
C LEU A 207 0.53 15.23 20.74
N GLY A 208 -0.45 16.11 20.56
CA GLY A 208 -0.47 17.09 19.48
C GLY A 208 -0.52 16.48 18.05
N ILE A 209 -1.06 15.27 17.90
CA ILE A 209 -1.16 14.59 16.60
C ILE A 209 -2.11 15.39 15.70
N LYS A 210 -1.58 16.02 14.67
CA LYS A 210 -2.37 16.74 13.68
C LYS A 210 -2.84 15.81 12.59
N ASP A 211 -1.93 15.00 12.08
CA ASP A 211 -2.14 14.06 11.01
C ASP A 211 -1.65 12.66 11.44
N PRO A 212 -2.53 11.64 11.45
CA PRO A 212 -2.14 10.28 11.83
C PRO A 212 -1.17 9.61 10.84
N TYR A 213 -1.01 10.18 9.64
CA TYR A 213 -0.05 9.68 8.64
C TYR A 213 1.28 10.44 8.61
N GLU A 214 1.42 11.52 9.42
CA GLU A 214 2.63 12.34 9.53
C GLU A 214 3.01 12.49 11.00
N LEU A 215 3.57 11.42 11.56
CA LEU A 215 3.93 11.36 12.98
C LEU A 215 5.39 11.74 13.19
N ASN A 216 5.66 12.49 14.25
CA ASN A 216 7.01 12.60 14.77
C ASN A 216 7.38 11.32 15.57
N GLU A 217 8.65 11.22 16.00
CA GLU A 217 9.16 10.03 16.68
C GLU A 217 8.38 9.67 17.96
N ASP A 218 8.04 10.66 18.78
CA ASP A 218 7.29 10.44 20.03
C ASP A 218 5.86 9.98 19.76
N GLN A 219 5.19 10.58 18.79
CA GLN A 219 3.85 10.20 18.35
C GLN A 219 3.82 8.79 17.75
N TYR A 220 4.81 8.48 16.91
CA TYR A 220 4.98 7.16 16.31
C TYR A 220 5.22 6.10 17.39
N LYS A 221 6.12 6.38 18.34
CA LYS A 221 6.37 5.49 19.48
C LYS A 221 5.12 5.27 20.32
N ALA A 222 4.36 6.32 20.62
CA ALA A 222 3.11 6.20 21.36
C ALA A 222 2.08 5.33 20.65
N ALA A 223 1.97 5.44 19.32
CA ALA A 223 1.09 4.60 18.51
C ALA A 223 1.51 3.12 18.53
N LEU A 224 2.82 2.85 18.42
CA LEU A 224 3.35 1.49 18.54
C LEU A 224 3.14 0.90 19.94
N ASP A 225 3.36 1.68 20.99
CA ASP A 225 3.17 1.23 22.36
C ASP A 225 1.69 0.89 22.62
N LEU A 226 0.76 1.66 22.06
CA LEU A 226 -0.68 1.35 22.12
C LEU A 226 -1.04 0.03 21.42
N LEU A 227 -0.39 -0.26 20.29
CA LEU A 227 -0.62 -1.52 19.56
C LEU A 227 0.00 -2.75 20.23
N ARG A 228 0.98 -2.56 21.11
CA ARG A 228 1.67 -3.64 21.83
C ARG A 228 1.02 -4.00 23.16
N GLY A 229 0.25 -3.10 23.74
CA GLY A 229 -0.44 -3.24 25.03
C GLY A 229 -1.71 -4.02 24.95
#